data_25dc79853bacb193dca93a5e5292a6dc
#
_entry.id   25dc79853bacb193dca93a5e5292a6dc
#
_cell.length_a   1.000
_cell.length_b   1.000
_cell.length_c   1.000
_cell.angle_alpha   90.00
_cell.angle_beta   90.00
_cell.angle_gamma   90.00
#
_symmetry.space_group_name_H-M   'P 1'
#
loop_
_entity.id
_entity.type
_entity.pdbx_description
1 polymer ?
#
loop_
_entity_poly.entity_id
_entity_poly.type
_entity_poly.pdbx_seq_one_letter_code
_entity_poly.pdbx_strand_id
1 'polypeptide(L)'
;KLIEAMNEQPIAFNKHYVFLGCGINGALMLSQLVYWTSRTKDSEGWIFKTHHEWTQETGLTRREQDTARATLKSLKFISEKKMGVPCRVYYRVERENLYQALIEYSESIDIN
;
A
#
# COMPACT_ATOMS: atom_id res chain seq x y z
N LYS A 1 12.68 -8.77 26.07
CA LYS A 1 11.27 -9.05 25.73
C LYS A 1 10.71 -8.05 24.72
N LEU A 2 10.88 -6.76 24.99
CA LEU A 2 10.40 -5.75 24.05
C LEU A 2 11.13 -5.84 22.70
N ILE A 3 12.44 -6.02 22.73
CA ILE A 3 13.25 -6.15 21.52
C ILE A 3 12.82 -7.38 20.72
N GLU A 4 12.57 -8.49 21.40
CA GLU A 4 12.11 -9.72 20.75
C GLU A 4 10.76 -9.52 20.08
N ALA A 5 9.82 -8.86 20.79
CA ALA A 5 8.51 -8.56 20.25
C ALA A 5 8.59 -7.68 19.03
N MET A 6 9.49 -6.69 19.03
CA MET A 6 9.70 -5.82 17.87
C MET A 6 10.25 -6.59 16.67
N ASN A 7 11.14 -7.54 16.91
CA ASN A 7 11.70 -8.38 15.86
C ASN A 7 10.70 -9.39 15.29
N GLU A 8 9.68 -9.72 16.05
CA GLU A 8 8.67 -10.70 15.64
C GLU A 8 7.52 -10.11 14.85
N GLN A 9 7.53 -8.81 14.62
CA GLN A 9 6.44 -8.14 13.90
C GLN A 9 6.91 -7.42 12.63
N PRO A 10 7.56 -8.14 11.71
CA PRO A 10 7.89 -7.55 10.42
C PRO A 10 6.62 -7.35 9.60
N ILE A 11 6.65 -6.36 8.72
CA ILE A 11 5.55 -6.18 7.77
C ILE A 11 5.91 -6.85 6.45
N ALA A 12 4.88 -7.30 5.72
CA ALA A 12 5.08 -7.86 4.40
C ALA A 12 5.56 -6.76 3.44
N PHE A 13 6.49 -7.12 2.55
CA PHE A 13 7.00 -6.20 1.56
C PHE A 13 7.19 -6.96 0.26
N ASN A 14 6.49 -6.52 -0.79
CA ASN A 14 6.60 -7.15 -2.10
C ASN A 14 7.51 -6.31 -2.99
N LYS A 15 8.71 -6.80 -3.25
CA LYS A 15 9.70 -6.09 -4.07
C LYS A 15 9.21 -5.86 -5.50
N HIS A 16 8.29 -6.67 -6.00
CA HIS A 16 7.78 -6.52 -7.35
C HIS A 16 7.07 -5.19 -7.55
N TYR A 17 6.48 -4.64 -6.50
CA TYR A 17 5.85 -3.32 -6.60
C TYR A 17 6.87 -2.22 -6.88
N VAL A 18 8.11 -2.36 -6.37
CA VAL A 18 9.18 -1.43 -6.71
C VAL A 18 9.44 -1.45 -8.21
N PHE A 19 9.49 -2.65 -8.78
CA PHE A 19 9.73 -2.82 -10.21
C PHE A 19 8.61 -2.25 -11.08
N LEU A 20 7.41 -2.12 -10.53
CA LEU A 20 6.28 -1.49 -11.22
C LEU A 20 6.33 0.04 -11.19
N GLY A 21 7.30 0.61 -10.53
CA GLY A 21 7.46 2.07 -10.46
C GLY A 21 6.97 2.71 -9.18
N CYS A 22 6.62 1.92 -8.18
CA CYS A 22 6.09 2.45 -6.91
C CYS A 22 7.16 3.14 -6.05
N GLY A 23 8.44 2.85 -6.27
CA GLY A 23 9.49 3.23 -5.35
C GLY A 23 9.42 2.40 -4.07
N ILE A 24 10.43 2.55 -3.20
CA ILE A 24 10.49 1.75 -1.97
C ILE A 24 9.32 2.11 -1.04
N ASN A 25 9.10 3.39 -0.79
CA ASN A 25 8.03 3.81 0.12
C ASN A 25 6.65 3.48 -0.42
N GLY A 26 6.45 3.63 -1.74
CA GLY A 26 5.18 3.26 -2.37
C GLY A 26 4.93 1.76 -2.30
N ALA A 27 5.97 0.97 -2.56
CA ALA A 27 5.86 -0.49 -2.46
C ALA A 27 5.54 -0.92 -1.03
N LEU A 28 6.12 -0.25 -0.04
CA LEU A 28 5.85 -0.54 1.37
C LEU A 28 4.38 -0.24 1.70
N MET A 29 3.88 0.92 1.31
CA MET A 29 2.49 1.27 1.56
C MET A 29 1.53 0.36 0.81
N LEU A 30 1.82 0.06 -0.44
CA LEU A 30 0.96 -0.82 -1.25
C LEU A 30 0.93 -2.24 -0.67
N SER A 31 2.08 -2.75 -0.25
CA SER A 31 2.15 -4.08 0.37
C SER A 31 1.27 -4.15 1.62
N GLN A 32 1.31 -3.09 2.41
CA GLN A 32 0.51 -3.02 3.63
C GLN A 32 -0.99 -2.92 3.30
N LEU A 33 -1.34 -2.14 2.28
CA LEU A 33 -2.75 -2.04 1.85
C LEU A 33 -3.26 -3.36 1.31
N VAL A 34 -2.46 -4.08 0.53
CA VAL A 34 -2.84 -5.40 0.03
C VAL A 34 -3.07 -6.36 1.19
N TYR A 35 -2.21 -6.32 2.19
CA TYR A 35 -2.37 -7.11 3.40
C TYR A 35 -3.71 -6.82 4.08
N TRP A 36 -4.05 -5.54 4.28
CA TRP A 36 -5.30 -5.16 4.94
C TRP A 36 -6.53 -5.39 4.07
N THR A 37 -6.38 -5.35 2.74
CA THR A 37 -7.49 -5.59 1.82
C THR A 37 -8.13 -6.94 2.04
N SER A 38 -7.33 -7.96 2.33
CA SER A 38 -7.86 -9.31 2.57
C SER A 38 -8.53 -9.43 3.94
N ARG A 39 -8.41 -8.43 4.80
CA ARG A 39 -8.92 -8.45 6.18
C ARG A 39 -10.01 -7.43 6.44
N THR A 40 -10.22 -6.48 5.54
CA THR A 40 -11.29 -5.50 5.72
C THR A 40 -12.65 -6.16 5.59
N LYS A 41 -13.61 -5.68 6.36
CA LYS A 41 -14.99 -6.16 6.30
C LYS A 41 -15.82 -5.34 5.31
N ASP A 42 -15.25 -4.29 4.74
CA ASP A 42 -15.93 -3.48 3.75
C ASP A 42 -16.05 -4.26 2.45
N SER A 43 -17.28 -4.35 1.91
CA SER A 43 -17.54 -5.14 0.70
C SER A 43 -16.82 -4.60 -0.53
N GLU A 44 -16.49 -3.29 -0.54
CA GLU A 44 -15.79 -2.67 -1.67
C GLU A 44 -14.30 -2.54 -1.45
N GLY A 45 -13.80 -3.01 -0.30
CA GLY A 45 -12.36 -3.05 -0.04
C GLY A 45 -11.77 -1.75 0.50
N TRP A 46 -12.59 -0.84 0.98
CA TRP A 46 -12.07 0.41 1.54
C TRP A 46 -11.44 0.18 2.91
N ILE A 47 -10.31 0.84 3.14
CA ILE A 47 -9.54 0.74 4.37
C ILE A 47 -9.32 2.13 4.92
N PHE A 48 -9.72 2.35 6.17
CA PHE A 48 -9.44 3.60 6.87
C PHE A 48 -8.10 3.50 7.59
N LYS A 49 -7.26 4.50 7.41
CA LYS A 49 -5.97 4.53 8.10
C LYS A 49 -5.50 5.97 8.25
N THR A 50 -5.08 6.32 9.46
CA THR A 50 -4.57 7.66 9.77
C THR A 50 -3.08 7.76 9.45
N HIS A 51 -2.57 8.99 9.34
CA HIS A 51 -1.13 9.20 9.19
C HIS A 51 -0.34 8.59 10.34
N HIS A 52 -0.88 8.69 11.54
CA HIS A 52 -0.23 8.13 12.72
C HIS A 52 -0.14 6.61 12.62
N GLU A 53 -1.20 5.96 12.17
CA GLU A 53 -1.20 4.52 11.98
C GLU A 53 -0.22 4.09 10.89
N TRP A 54 -0.15 4.87 9.80
CA TRP A 54 0.84 4.61 8.77
C TRP A 54 2.26 4.67 9.32
N THR A 55 2.56 5.69 10.14
CA THR A 55 3.88 5.82 10.74
C THR A 55 4.18 4.65 11.68
N GLN A 56 3.20 4.26 12.49
CA GLN A 56 3.38 3.12 13.41
C GLN A 56 3.62 1.81 12.67
N GLU A 57 2.95 1.60 11.56
CA GLU A 57 3.05 0.33 10.84
C GLU A 57 4.24 0.27 9.89
N THR A 58 4.64 1.38 9.31
CA THR A 58 5.64 1.41 8.26
C THR A 58 6.91 2.18 8.61
N GLY A 59 6.85 3.05 9.61
CA GLY A 59 7.95 3.94 9.92
C GLY A 59 8.05 5.16 9.01
N LEU A 60 7.15 5.28 8.03
CA LEU A 60 7.19 6.42 7.10
C LEU A 60 6.74 7.71 7.77
N THR A 61 7.45 8.80 7.48
CA THR A 61 7.00 10.13 7.89
C THR A 61 5.79 10.54 7.07
N ARG A 62 5.08 11.57 7.53
CA ARG A 62 3.92 12.07 6.80
C ARG A 62 4.30 12.50 5.37
N ARG A 63 5.44 13.16 5.21
CA ARG A 63 5.92 13.59 3.88
C ARG A 63 6.16 12.38 2.97
N GLU A 64 6.81 11.34 3.50
CA GLU A 64 7.05 10.12 2.74
C GLU A 64 5.75 9.44 2.36
N GLN A 65 4.78 9.43 3.27
CA GLN A 65 3.45 8.90 2.98
C GLN A 65 2.77 9.66 1.85
N ASP A 66 2.80 10.98 1.91
CA ASP A 66 2.13 11.82 0.92
C ASP A 66 2.76 11.63 -0.47
N THR A 67 4.09 11.54 -0.54
CA THR A 67 4.79 11.29 -1.79
C THR A 67 4.45 9.91 -2.34
N ALA A 68 4.47 8.90 -1.48
CA ALA A 68 4.14 7.53 -1.88
C ALA A 68 2.69 7.42 -2.37
N ARG A 69 1.77 8.07 -1.67
CA ARG A 69 0.35 8.08 -2.05
C ARG A 69 0.16 8.72 -3.44
N ALA A 70 0.85 9.83 -3.69
CA ALA A 70 0.77 10.49 -4.99
C ALA A 70 1.26 9.56 -6.11
N THR A 71 2.36 8.86 -5.87
CA THR A 71 2.91 7.89 -6.83
C THR A 71 1.91 6.77 -7.09
N LEU A 72 1.38 6.16 -6.04
CA LEU A 72 0.45 5.05 -6.17
C LEU A 72 -0.84 5.45 -6.88
N LYS A 73 -1.33 6.67 -6.64
CA LYS A 73 -2.51 7.18 -7.33
C LYS A 73 -2.22 7.44 -8.80
N SER A 74 -1.05 7.99 -9.12
CA SER A 74 -0.68 8.26 -10.51
C SER A 74 -0.54 6.96 -11.31
N LEU A 75 -0.09 5.89 -10.67
CA LEU A 75 0.00 4.56 -11.29
C LEU A 75 -1.36 3.86 -11.35
N LYS A 76 -2.37 4.42 -10.68
CA LYS A 76 -3.73 3.88 -10.60
C LYS A 76 -3.81 2.55 -9.85
N PHE A 77 -2.90 2.34 -8.91
CA PHE A 77 -2.90 1.14 -8.07
C PHE A 77 -3.75 1.33 -6.82
N ILE A 78 -4.04 2.56 -6.43
CA ILE A 78 -4.94 2.86 -5.32
C ILE A 78 -5.89 3.99 -5.67
N SER A 79 -7.01 4.01 -4.97
CA SER A 79 -7.95 5.13 -4.94
C SER A 79 -8.07 5.61 -3.51
N GLU A 80 -8.41 6.88 -3.36
CA GLU A 80 -8.66 7.48 -2.05
C GLU A 80 -10.01 8.18 -2.07
N LYS A 81 -10.67 8.21 -0.91
CA LYS A 81 -11.86 9.03 -0.73
C LYS A 81 -11.87 9.59 0.68
N LYS A 82 -12.49 10.74 0.83
CA LYS A 82 -12.67 11.37 2.14
C LYS A 82 -14.13 11.30 2.53
N MET A 83 -14.39 10.85 3.74
CA MET A 83 -15.76 10.70 4.25
C MET A 83 -15.81 11.03 5.72
N GLY A 84 -16.99 11.46 6.16
CA GLY A 84 -17.33 11.57 7.56
C GLY A 84 -17.03 12.93 8.16
N VAL A 85 -17.46 13.08 9.43
CA VAL A 85 -17.22 14.24 10.25
C VAL A 85 -16.75 13.72 11.61
N PRO A 86 -15.46 13.89 11.97
CA PRO A 86 -14.41 14.55 11.18
C PRO A 86 -14.04 13.78 9.92
N CYS A 87 -13.49 14.50 8.94
CA CYS A 87 -13.14 13.91 7.65
C CYS A 87 -12.04 12.87 7.80
N ARG A 88 -12.26 11.69 7.24
CA ARG A 88 -11.31 10.57 7.28
C ARG A 88 -10.95 10.14 5.87
N VAL A 89 -9.69 9.75 5.68
CA VAL A 89 -9.21 9.27 4.38
C VAL A 89 -9.31 7.75 4.34
N TYR A 90 -9.99 7.25 3.32
CA TYR A 90 -10.11 5.83 3.06
C TYR A 90 -9.31 5.49 1.81
N TYR A 91 -8.72 4.31 1.79
CA TYR A 91 -7.88 3.81 0.70
C TYR A 91 -8.46 2.52 0.16
N ARG A 92 -8.34 2.33 -1.15
CA ARG A 92 -8.71 1.07 -1.78
C ARG A 92 -7.64 0.68 -2.80
N VAL A 93 -7.20 -0.58 -2.76
CA VAL A 93 -6.31 -1.12 -3.79
C VAL A 93 -7.14 -1.38 -5.04
N GLU A 94 -6.68 -0.86 -6.19
CA GLU A 94 -7.31 -1.12 -7.47
C GLU A 94 -6.72 -2.41 -8.03
N ARG A 95 -7.32 -3.51 -7.62
CA ARG A 95 -6.77 -4.84 -7.83
C ARG A 95 -6.57 -5.21 -9.29
N GLU A 96 -7.51 -4.84 -10.15
CA GLU A 96 -7.41 -5.15 -11.57
C GLU A 96 -6.23 -4.43 -12.21
N ASN A 97 -6.05 -3.15 -11.89
CA ASN A 97 -4.93 -2.37 -12.41
C ASN A 97 -3.59 -2.93 -11.93
N LEU A 98 -3.51 -3.27 -10.65
CA LEU A 98 -2.30 -3.84 -10.08
C LEU A 98 -2.00 -5.21 -10.71
N TYR A 99 -3.00 -6.03 -10.85
CA TYR A 99 -2.86 -7.37 -11.43
C TYR A 99 -2.37 -7.28 -12.87
N GLN A 100 -2.98 -6.40 -13.65
CA GLN A 100 -2.59 -6.21 -15.05
C GLN A 100 -1.13 -5.75 -15.15
N ALA A 101 -0.71 -4.84 -14.29
CA ALA A 101 0.68 -4.36 -14.27
C ALA A 101 1.65 -5.49 -13.94
N LEU A 102 1.29 -6.35 -12.98
CA LEU A 102 2.12 -7.51 -12.62
C LEU A 102 2.23 -8.50 -13.77
N ILE A 103 1.11 -8.74 -14.47
CA ILE A 103 1.11 -9.64 -15.63
C ILE A 103 2.02 -9.08 -16.72
N GLU A 104 1.87 -7.81 -17.06
CA GLU A 104 2.71 -7.18 -18.08
C GLU A 104 4.19 -7.22 -17.71
N TYR A 105 4.49 -6.99 -16.43
CA TYR A 105 5.87 -7.06 -15.96
C TYR A 105 6.42 -8.48 -16.09
N SER A 106 5.63 -9.49 -15.69
CA SER A 106 6.07 -10.89 -15.77
C SER A 106 6.33 -11.30 -17.22
N GLU A 107 5.50 -10.84 -18.15
CA GLU A 107 5.69 -11.11 -19.56
C GLU A 107 6.95 -10.46 -20.10
N SER A 108 7.28 -9.25 -19.61
CA SER A 108 8.48 -8.54 -20.07
C SER A 108 9.76 -9.24 -19.65
N ILE A 109 9.79 -9.92 -18.50
CA ILE A 109 10.98 -10.63 -18.05
C ILE A 109 11.04 -12.05 -18.61
N ASP A 110 9.90 -12.64 -19.00
CA ASP A 110 9.85 -13.99 -19.59
C ASP A 110 10.34 -14.00 -21.03
N ILE A 111 10.42 -12.85 -21.67
CA ILE A 111 10.91 -12.74 -23.04
C ILE A 111 12.41 -13.00 -23.11
N ASN A 112 13.10 -12.87 -22.01
CA ASN A 112 14.54 -13.14 -21.93
C ASN A 112 14.79 -14.63 -21.64
#